data_e6091d274cb962ece86c389b8a796cd5
#
_entry.id   e6091d274cb962ece86c389b8a796cd5
#
_cell.length_a   1.000
_cell.length_b   1.000
_cell.length_c   1.000
_cell.angle_alpha   90.00
_cell.angle_beta   90.00
_cell.angle_gamma   90.00
#
_symmetry.space_group_name_H-M   'P 1'
#
loop_
_entity.id
_entity.type
_entity.pdbx_description
1 polymer ?
#
loop_
_entity_poly.entity_id
_entity_poly.type
_entity_poly.pdbx_seq_one_letter_code
_entity_poly.pdbx_strand_id
1 'polypeptide(L)'
;MRTWGFNVNKNSALWKCFSRNTADTRCMRNTANFYIRNVMTGLRKSPEERTHTETEVLHEVFTGIQKANTLAVERYRENLRKLRLAGGMKSAVVCSCLKLKQFSYPTRTNWFLSYEVLDAVFKVTGHPVYCRMDSQVNQNAIRKTVKAWKSYFKAVRDYAAHPEKYQAKPRIPGYIRTTGATAWWTNQTAKLRFRDGKAYLRFVNEKQPFCLGKASLFEGFTYVKTEVQPFHGHFRVLVTFDDRLKEASVPEHPERILGVDIGLTNLLSAAGNFGDAPFVVGGGPVKALNQWFNKRKAELLSALTRGSDSKHSHKESHALDALSRKRDDAMTDIFYKCAWYLLRYAKKNQVDVIVIGYNKAQKQDISIGKQNNQAFVSVPYGKLRQCIRTVAAKLQVPVVEQEESYTSMASFWDLDEMPVYGEAGLVPPVFSGRRICRGLYQDRSGRRINADVNGALNIMRKCNIVSLRALYDRGDVDTPVRIRIA
;
A
#
# COMPACT_ATOMS: atom_id res chain seq x y z
N MET A 1 6.06 0.64 13.81
CA MET A 1 6.53 1.72 12.90
C MET A 1 5.43 2.70 12.59
N ARG A 2 5.68 4.02 12.66
CA ARG A 2 4.72 5.09 12.36
C ARG A 2 5.17 5.92 11.18
N THR A 3 4.20 6.40 10.39
CA THR A 3 4.48 7.28 9.24
C THR A 3 3.71 8.58 9.39
N TRP A 4 4.42 9.70 9.27
CA TRP A 4 3.85 11.05 9.20
C TRP A 4 3.85 11.55 7.77
N GLY A 5 2.74 12.15 7.36
CA GLY A 5 2.59 12.75 6.04
C GLY A 5 2.64 14.27 6.08
N PHE A 6 3.41 14.85 5.18
CA PHE A 6 3.54 16.30 5.00
C PHE A 6 3.28 16.64 3.53
N ASN A 7 2.63 17.77 3.28
CA ASN A 7 2.45 18.28 1.93
C ASN A 7 3.47 19.40 1.66
N VAL A 8 4.15 19.31 0.53
CA VAL A 8 5.14 20.31 0.08
C VAL A 8 4.66 20.93 -1.23
N ASN A 9 4.45 22.23 -1.22
CA ASN A 9 4.03 23.02 -2.38
C ASN A 9 5.21 23.68 -3.10
N LYS A 10 4.92 24.37 -4.20
CA LYS A 10 5.94 25.06 -5.04
C LYS A 10 6.74 26.15 -4.31
N ASN A 11 6.22 26.70 -3.22
CA ASN A 11 6.89 27.75 -2.44
C ASN A 11 7.95 27.20 -1.47
N SER A 12 8.01 25.88 -1.30
CA SER A 12 9.01 25.26 -0.43
C SER A 12 10.40 25.32 -1.06
N ALA A 13 11.41 25.64 -0.25
CA ALA A 13 12.82 25.61 -0.65
C ALA A 13 13.26 24.23 -1.19
N LEU A 14 12.63 23.14 -0.73
CA LEU A 14 12.91 21.78 -1.17
C LEU A 14 12.14 21.35 -2.43
N TRP A 15 11.29 22.22 -3.00
CA TRP A 15 10.52 21.88 -4.19
C TRP A 15 11.40 21.41 -5.35
N LYS A 16 12.45 22.19 -5.66
CA LYS A 16 13.38 21.86 -6.76
C LYS A 16 14.07 20.51 -6.53
N CYS A 17 14.51 20.24 -5.30
CA CYS A 17 15.11 18.96 -4.91
C CYS A 17 14.13 17.79 -5.15
N PHE A 18 12.93 17.89 -4.64
CA PHE A 18 11.93 16.83 -4.77
C PHE A 18 11.47 16.64 -6.20
N SER A 19 11.30 17.72 -6.97
CA SER A 19 10.96 17.67 -8.40
C SER A 19 12.03 16.92 -9.20
N ARG A 20 13.30 17.31 -9.03
CA ARG A 20 14.44 16.64 -9.68
C ARG A 20 14.52 15.17 -9.29
N ASN A 21 14.57 14.83 -8.01
CA ASN A 21 14.75 13.46 -7.56
C ASN A 21 13.58 12.54 -7.95
N THR A 22 12.34 13.03 -7.95
CA THR A 22 11.19 12.20 -8.39
C THR A 22 11.20 11.99 -9.92
N ALA A 23 11.61 12.98 -10.72
CA ALA A 23 11.77 12.86 -12.16
C ALA A 23 12.92 11.88 -12.50
N ASP A 24 14.06 12.02 -11.85
CA ASP A 24 15.23 11.14 -12.04
C ASP A 24 14.93 9.71 -11.55
N THR A 25 14.18 9.55 -10.46
CA THR A 25 13.69 8.22 -10.03
C THR A 25 12.82 7.56 -11.10
N ARG A 26 11.93 8.32 -11.76
CA ARG A 26 11.18 7.82 -12.91
C ARG A 26 12.11 7.39 -14.04
N CYS A 27 13.08 8.25 -14.41
CA CYS A 27 14.05 7.93 -15.44
C CYS A 27 14.82 6.65 -15.10
N MET A 28 15.34 6.52 -13.88
CA MET A 28 16.10 5.33 -13.44
C MET A 28 15.25 4.05 -13.48
N ARG A 29 13.98 4.12 -13.03
CA ARG A 29 13.06 2.98 -13.11
C ARG A 29 12.76 2.58 -14.55
N ASN A 30 12.57 3.54 -15.44
CA ASN A 30 12.33 3.29 -16.85
C ASN A 30 13.58 2.75 -17.53
N THR A 31 14.77 3.28 -17.21
CA THR A 31 16.06 2.75 -17.68
C THR A 31 16.25 1.30 -17.25
N ALA A 32 16.09 0.98 -15.98
CA ALA A 32 16.19 -0.40 -15.50
C ALA A 32 15.20 -1.34 -16.23
N ASN A 33 13.96 -0.89 -16.44
CA ASN A 33 12.96 -1.66 -17.20
C ASN A 33 13.34 -1.83 -18.67
N PHE A 34 13.91 -0.81 -19.28
CA PHE A 34 14.41 -0.81 -20.66
C PHE A 34 15.52 -1.85 -20.85
N TYR A 35 16.50 -1.89 -19.95
CA TYR A 35 17.60 -2.88 -20.00
C TYR A 35 17.06 -4.30 -19.81
N ILE A 36 16.20 -4.55 -18.83
CA ILE A 36 15.60 -5.88 -18.60
C ILE A 36 14.84 -6.36 -19.86
N ARG A 37 14.07 -5.47 -20.50
CA ARG A 37 13.29 -5.82 -21.70
C ARG A 37 14.18 -6.12 -22.90
N ASN A 38 15.17 -5.28 -23.18
CA ASN A 38 16.04 -5.46 -24.33
C ASN A 38 16.95 -6.67 -24.18
N VAL A 39 17.41 -6.99 -22.96
CA VAL A 39 18.14 -8.25 -22.72
C VAL A 39 17.21 -9.46 -22.91
N MET A 40 15.98 -9.40 -22.43
CA MET A 40 14.98 -10.47 -22.61
C MET A 40 14.71 -10.74 -24.11
N THR A 41 14.48 -9.70 -24.89
CA THR A 41 14.15 -9.84 -26.32
C THR A 41 15.39 -10.16 -27.14
N GLY A 42 16.49 -9.47 -26.92
CA GLY A 42 17.73 -9.65 -27.69
C GLY A 42 18.39 -11.03 -27.52
N LEU A 43 18.30 -11.64 -26.31
CA LEU A 43 18.82 -13.00 -26.10
C LEU A 43 17.94 -14.12 -26.70
N ARG A 44 16.69 -13.80 -27.06
CA ARG A 44 15.79 -14.76 -27.73
C ARG A 44 16.00 -14.81 -29.24
N LYS A 45 16.59 -13.77 -29.80
CA LYS A 45 16.85 -13.59 -31.24
C LYS A 45 18.27 -14.04 -31.60
N SER A 46 18.45 -14.41 -32.84
CA SER A 46 19.80 -14.56 -33.40
C SER A 46 20.50 -13.19 -33.52
N PRO A 47 21.81 -13.11 -33.56
CA PRO A 47 22.52 -11.83 -33.67
C PRO A 47 22.04 -10.93 -34.80
N GLU A 48 21.70 -11.52 -35.94
CA GLU A 48 21.26 -10.84 -37.18
C GLU A 48 19.85 -10.27 -37.06
N GLU A 49 18.99 -10.89 -36.21
CA GLU A 49 17.61 -10.44 -35.99
C GLU A 49 17.50 -9.38 -34.91
N ARG A 50 18.58 -9.10 -34.20
CA ARG A 50 18.57 -8.08 -33.12
C ARG A 50 18.45 -6.69 -33.70
N THR A 51 17.63 -5.87 -33.04
CA THR A 51 17.66 -4.43 -33.33
C THR A 51 18.99 -3.83 -32.85
N HIS A 52 19.36 -2.68 -33.40
CA HIS A 52 20.52 -1.92 -32.94
C HIS A 52 20.49 -1.67 -31.42
N THR A 53 19.35 -1.27 -30.89
CA THR A 53 19.14 -1.03 -29.43
C THR A 53 19.35 -2.30 -28.60
N GLU A 54 18.86 -3.46 -29.05
CA GLU A 54 19.07 -4.73 -28.33
C GLU A 54 20.55 -5.12 -28.32
N THR A 55 21.26 -4.90 -29.42
CA THR A 55 22.70 -5.16 -29.55
C THR A 55 23.50 -4.24 -28.63
N GLU A 56 23.20 -2.94 -28.62
CA GLU A 56 23.88 -1.97 -27.76
C GLU A 56 23.66 -2.29 -26.25
N VAL A 57 22.43 -2.54 -25.85
CA VAL A 57 22.11 -2.87 -24.44
C VAL A 57 22.79 -4.18 -24.02
N LEU A 58 22.82 -5.21 -24.88
CA LEU A 58 23.55 -6.45 -24.59
C LEU A 58 25.03 -6.17 -24.41
N HIS A 59 25.64 -5.41 -25.34
CA HIS A 59 27.07 -5.05 -25.27
C HIS A 59 27.40 -4.30 -23.99
N GLU A 60 26.59 -3.29 -23.61
CA GLU A 60 26.76 -2.53 -22.36
C GLU A 60 26.63 -3.42 -21.13
N VAL A 61 25.65 -4.33 -21.07
CA VAL A 61 25.46 -5.25 -19.95
C VAL A 61 26.62 -6.21 -19.82
N PHE A 62 27.08 -6.83 -20.93
CA PHE A 62 28.20 -7.77 -20.89
C PHE A 62 29.51 -7.07 -20.49
N THR A 63 29.81 -5.92 -21.08
CA THR A 63 30.98 -5.12 -20.74
C THR A 63 30.93 -4.63 -19.30
N GLY A 64 29.73 -4.20 -18.82
CA GLY A 64 29.52 -3.78 -17.45
C GLY A 64 29.71 -4.92 -16.45
N ILE A 65 29.20 -6.12 -16.73
CA ILE A 65 29.44 -7.32 -15.89
C ILE A 65 30.92 -7.67 -15.85
N GLN A 66 31.61 -7.65 -16.99
CA GLN A 66 33.07 -7.91 -17.06
C GLN A 66 33.85 -6.92 -16.16
N LYS A 67 33.62 -5.62 -16.33
CA LYS A 67 34.24 -4.58 -15.49
C LYS A 67 33.91 -4.77 -13.99
N ALA A 68 32.66 -5.07 -13.66
CA ALA A 68 32.24 -5.30 -12.26
C ALA A 68 32.94 -6.52 -11.65
N ASN A 69 33.08 -7.61 -12.41
CA ASN A 69 33.76 -8.82 -11.96
C ASN A 69 35.28 -8.58 -11.78
N THR A 70 35.93 -7.85 -12.70
CA THR A 70 37.34 -7.45 -12.53
C THR A 70 37.56 -6.67 -11.26
N LEU A 71 36.74 -5.63 -11.01
CA LEU A 71 36.81 -4.84 -9.78
C LEU A 71 36.48 -5.66 -8.53
N ALA A 72 35.62 -6.67 -8.63
CA ALA A 72 35.33 -7.57 -7.50
C ALA A 72 36.55 -8.43 -7.13
N VAL A 73 37.28 -8.94 -8.13
CA VAL A 73 38.53 -9.68 -7.93
C VAL A 73 39.60 -8.80 -7.29
N GLU A 74 39.81 -7.59 -7.79
CA GLU A 74 40.77 -6.63 -7.25
C GLU A 74 40.48 -6.31 -5.79
N ARG A 75 39.23 -5.98 -5.45
CA ARG A 75 38.79 -5.73 -4.07
C ARG A 75 38.93 -6.94 -3.17
N TYR A 76 38.63 -8.12 -3.69
CA TYR A 76 38.80 -9.35 -2.93
C TYR A 76 40.28 -9.59 -2.58
N ARG A 77 41.19 -9.42 -3.54
CA ARG A 77 42.65 -9.53 -3.34
C ARG A 77 43.15 -8.50 -2.34
N GLU A 78 42.72 -7.25 -2.46
CA GLU A 78 43.11 -6.17 -1.55
C GLU A 78 42.59 -6.42 -0.12
N ASN A 79 41.34 -6.87 0.04
CA ASN A 79 40.81 -7.22 1.35
C ASN A 79 41.55 -8.39 2.00
N LEU A 80 41.89 -9.42 1.21
CA LEU A 80 42.74 -10.53 1.67
C LEU A 80 44.10 -10.03 2.15
N ARG A 81 44.74 -9.12 1.38
CA ARG A 81 46.02 -8.52 1.71
C ARG A 81 45.93 -7.77 3.06
N LYS A 82 44.93 -6.90 3.23
CA LYS A 82 44.70 -6.14 4.46
C LYS A 82 44.46 -7.06 5.68
N LEU A 83 43.67 -8.11 5.54
CA LEU A 83 43.39 -9.05 6.59
C LEU A 83 44.64 -9.86 6.99
N ARG A 84 45.46 -10.27 6.02
CA ARG A 84 46.73 -10.96 6.29
C ARG A 84 47.75 -10.06 7.05
N LEU A 85 47.83 -8.78 6.65
CA LEU A 85 48.71 -7.79 7.31
C LEU A 85 48.22 -7.46 8.73
N ALA A 86 46.93 -7.46 8.99
CA ALA A 86 46.36 -7.17 10.30
C ALA A 86 46.64 -8.27 11.34
N GLY A 87 46.90 -9.50 10.88
CA GLY A 87 47.24 -10.64 11.74
C GLY A 87 46.17 -11.01 12.78
N GLY A 88 46.46 -12.05 13.57
CA GLY A 88 45.61 -12.45 14.69
C GLY A 88 44.44 -13.38 14.31
N MET A 89 43.89 -14.05 15.35
CA MET A 89 42.86 -15.10 15.20
C MET A 89 41.56 -14.56 14.56
N LYS A 90 41.15 -13.33 14.90
CA LYS A 90 39.94 -12.69 14.30
C LYS A 90 40.10 -12.45 12.80
N SER A 91 41.30 -12.00 12.37
CA SER A 91 41.57 -11.78 10.94
C SER A 91 41.62 -13.10 10.15
N ALA A 92 42.15 -14.18 10.77
CA ALA A 92 42.16 -15.51 10.16
C ALA A 92 40.72 -16.04 9.91
N VAL A 93 39.82 -15.91 10.90
CA VAL A 93 38.41 -16.30 10.77
C VAL A 93 37.70 -15.48 9.66
N VAL A 94 37.92 -14.16 9.62
CA VAL A 94 37.34 -13.32 8.58
C VAL A 94 37.90 -13.68 7.21
N CYS A 95 39.18 -13.98 7.08
CA CYS A 95 39.79 -14.47 5.82
C CYS A 95 39.13 -15.75 5.32
N SER A 96 38.85 -16.73 6.20
CA SER A 96 38.21 -17.98 5.81
C SER A 96 36.78 -17.82 5.37
N CYS A 97 36.09 -16.78 5.88
CA CYS A 97 34.70 -16.45 5.52
C CYS A 97 34.58 -15.55 4.28
N LEU A 98 35.67 -14.95 3.81
CA LEU A 98 35.65 -14.03 2.69
C LEU A 98 35.39 -14.79 1.38
N LYS A 99 34.28 -14.46 0.69
CA LYS A 99 33.90 -15.09 -0.59
C LYS A 99 34.00 -14.09 -1.73
N LEU A 100 34.62 -14.50 -2.83
CA LEU A 100 34.58 -13.75 -4.09
C LEU A 100 33.18 -13.87 -4.67
N LYS A 101 32.49 -12.74 -4.84
CA LYS A 101 31.18 -12.66 -5.51
C LYS A 101 31.38 -12.11 -6.90
N GLN A 102 31.04 -12.89 -7.91
CA GLN A 102 31.02 -12.51 -9.30
C GLN A 102 29.62 -12.62 -9.88
N PHE A 103 29.32 -11.80 -10.88
CA PHE A 103 28.03 -11.81 -11.60
C PHE A 103 28.14 -12.77 -12.81
N SER A 104 27.10 -13.58 -12.95
CA SER A 104 26.95 -14.42 -14.16
C SER A 104 26.42 -13.59 -15.31
N TYR A 105 26.87 -13.93 -16.54
CA TYR A 105 26.34 -13.32 -17.73
C TYR A 105 24.90 -13.81 -18.00
N PRO A 106 24.03 -12.94 -18.51
CA PRO A 106 22.68 -13.36 -18.88
C PRO A 106 22.73 -14.29 -20.10
N THR A 107 21.89 -15.33 -20.12
CA THR A 107 21.74 -16.29 -21.17
C THR A 107 20.29 -16.36 -21.66
N ARG A 108 20.03 -17.07 -22.79
CA ARG A 108 18.65 -17.25 -23.29
C ARG A 108 17.71 -17.85 -22.25
N THR A 109 18.17 -18.74 -21.40
CA THR A 109 17.40 -19.41 -20.37
C THR A 109 17.37 -18.62 -19.04
N ASN A 110 18.44 -17.89 -18.72
CA ASN A 110 18.60 -17.08 -17.53
C ASN A 110 18.91 -15.61 -17.89
N TRP A 111 17.97 -14.97 -18.53
CA TRP A 111 18.12 -13.60 -19.07
C TRP A 111 17.80 -12.49 -18.06
N PHE A 112 17.15 -12.82 -16.93
CA PHE A 112 16.65 -11.80 -16.01
C PHE A 112 17.76 -11.11 -15.24
N LEU A 113 17.88 -9.79 -15.42
CA LEU A 113 18.83 -8.97 -14.70
C LEU A 113 18.36 -8.73 -13.25
N SER A 114 19.12 -9.22 -12.29
CA SER A 114 18.87 -8.95 -10.88
C SER A 114 19.16 -7.49 -10.53
N TYR A 115 18.70 -7.06 -9.34
CA TYR A 115 19.03 -5.73 -8.81
C TYR A 115 20.56 -5.53 -8.72
N GLU A 116 21.26 -6.55 -8.22
CA GLU A 116 22.71 -6.49 -8.00
C GLU A 116 23.48 -6.31 -9.30
N VAL A 117 23.06 -7.00 -10.36
CA VAL A 117 23.66 -6.88 -11.71
C VAL A 117 23.41 -5.48 -12.29
N LEU A 118 22.15 -4.99 -12.24
CA LEU A 118 21.81 -3.66 -12.76
C LEU A 118 22.55 -2.54 -12.02
N ASP A 119 22.59 -2.59 -10.69
CA ASP A 119 23.30 -1.61 -9.86
C ASP A 119 24.80 -1.60 -10.17
N ALA A 120 25.41 -2.78 -10.27
CA ALA A 120 26.83 -2.93 -10.61
C ALA A 120 27.14 -2.41 -12.02
N VAL A 121 26.37 -2.82 -13.03
CA VAL A 121 26.54 -2.38 -14.42
C VAL A 121 26.45 -0.86 -14.52
N PHE A 122 25.35 -0.26 -14.06
CA PHE A 122 25.17 1.19 -14.16
C PHE A 122 26.23 1.99 -13.39
N LYS A 123 26.72 1.45 -12.28
CA LYS A 123 27.78 2.08 -11.48
C LYS A 123 29.13 2.03 -12.19
N VAL A 124 29.54 0.89 -12.72
CA VAL A 124 30.87 0.74 -13.33
C VAL A 124 30.95 1.33 -14.73
N THR A 125 29.82 1.46 -15.43
CA THR A 125 29.75 2.13 -16.74
C THR A 125 29.57 3.65 -16.59
N GLY A 126 29.31 4.16 -15.38
CA GLY A 126 29.01 5.59 -15.17
C GLY A 126 27.74 6.02 -15.90
N HIS A 127 26.72 5.15 -15.94
CA HIS A 127 25.50 5.41 -16.71
C HIS A 127 24.91 6.79 -16.38
N PRO A 128 24.63 7.68 -17.37
CA PRO A 128 24.26 9.09 -17.13
C PRO A 128 23.05 9.27 -16.20
N VAL A 129 22.04 8.41 -16.30
CA VAL A 129 20.84 8.47 -15.41
C VAL A 129 21.21 8.06 -13.99
N TYR A 130 22.12 7.11 -13.81
CA TYR A 130 22.57 6.66 -12.49
C TYR A 130 23.37 7.75 -11.76
N CYS A 131 24.18 8.54 -12.49
CA CYS A 131 25.01 9.60 -11.90
C CYS A 131 24.22 10.85 -11.45
N ARG A 132 22.92 10.96 -11.76
CA ARG A 132 22.10 12.13 -11.41
C ARG A 132 21.63 12.17 -9.94
N MET A 133 21.55 11.04 -9.29
CA MET A 133 21.00 10.89 -7.94
C MET A 133 22.01 10.24 -6.99
N ASP A 134 21.72 10.37 -5.71
CA ASP A 134 22.40 9.61 -4.67
C ASP A 134 22.26 8.09 -4.93
N SER A 135 23.33 7.34 -4.63
CA SER A 135 23.39 5.90 -4.90
C SER A 135 22.24 5.13 -4.27
N GLN A 136 21.82 5.49 -3.06
CA GLN A 136 20.70 4.82 -2.38
C GLN A 136 19.34 5.10 -3.02
N VAL A 137 19.12 6.30 -3.53
CA VAL A 137 17.89 6.65 -4.26
C VAL A 137 17.82 5.84 -5.56
N ASN A 138 18.95 5.75 -6.29
CA ASN A 138 19.09 4.90 -7.48
C ASN A 138 18.81 3.43 -7.17
N GLN A 139 19.47 2.89 -6.15
CA GLN A 139 19.32 1.50 -5.73
C GLN A 139 17.86 1.17 -5.42
N ASN A 140 17.16 2.06 -4.70
CA ASN A 140 15.75 1.86 -4.41
C ASN A 140 14.86 1.92 -5.66
N ALA A 141 15.19 2.77 -6.62
CA ALA A 141 14.50 2.84 -7.92
C ALA A 141 14.65 1.53 -8.69
N ILE A 142 15.86 0.98 -8.79
CA ILE A 142 16.15 -0.29 -9.46
C ILE A 142 15.45 -1.45 -8.74
N ARG A 143 15.55 -1.53 -7.40
CA ARG A 143 14.87 -2.55 -6.58
C ARG A 143 13.36 -2.58 -6.81
N LYS A 144 12.71 -1.40 -6.93
CA LYS A 144 11.26 -1.32 -7.24
C LYS A 144 10.93 -1.88 -8.62
N THR A 145 11.76 -1.62 -9.62
CA THR A 145 11.58 -2.19 -10.97
C THR A 145 11.74 -3.70 -10.96
N VAL A 146 12.82 -4.21 -10.35
CA VAL A 146 13.05 -5.66 -10.21
C VAL A 146 11.93 -6.34 -9.41
N LYS A 147 11.42 -5.72 -8.36
CA LYS A 147 10.27 -6.24 -7.60
C LYS A 147 9.01 -6.34 -8.48
N ALA A 148 8.75 -5.37 -9.35
CA ALA A 148 7.63 -5.42 -10.28
C ALA A 148 7.74 -6.61 -11.24
N TRP A 149 8.93 -6.88 -11.77
CA TRP A 149 9.20 -8.05 -12.62
C TRP A 149 9.03 -9.37 -11.85
N LYS A 150 9.56 -9.48 -10.63
CA LYS A 150 9.34 -10.66 -9.76
C LYS A 150 7.86 -10.91 -9.48
N SER A 151 7.10 -9.84 -9.25
CA SER A 151 5.64 -9.94 -9.07
C SER A 151 4.94 -10.42 -10.36
N TYR A 152 5.37 -9.93 -11.52
CA TYR A 152 4.90 -10.39 -12.82
C TYR A 152 5.15 -11.91 -13.01
N PHE A 153 6.36 -12.39 -12.73
CA PHE A 153 6.67 -13.82 -12.86
C PHE A 153 5.82 -14.68 -11.92
N LYS A 154 5.59 -14.20 -10.69
CA LYS A 154 4.69 -14.88 -9.75
C LYS A 154 3.26 -14.93 -10.30
N ALA A 155 2.75 -13.82 -10.82
CA ALA A 155 1.41 -13.72 -11.39
C ALA A 155 1.24 -14.60 -12.62
N VAL A 156 2.25 -14.70 -13.51
CA VAL A 156 2.20 -15.58 -14.69
C VAL A 156 2.13 -17.05 -14.28
N ARG A 157 2.90 -17.46 -13.26
CA ARG A 157 2.86 -18.84 -12.74
C ARG A 157 1.52 -19.17 -12.09
N ASP A 158 1.00 -18.25 -11.29
CA ASP A 158 -0.32 -18.41 -10.65
C ASP A 158 -1.45 -18.42 -11.70
N TYR A 159 -1.36 -17.58 -12.74
CA TYR A 159 -2.29 -17.59 -13.86
C TYR A 159 -2.30 -18.90 -14.65
N ALA A 160 -1.13 -19.54 -14.82
CA ALA A 160 -1.05 -20.82 -15.50
C ALA A 160 -1.75 -21.95 -14.73
N ALA A 161 -1.72 -21.89 -13.39
CA ALA A 161 -2.40 -22.86 -12.52
C ALA A 161 -3.86 -22.49 -12.25
N HIS A 162 -4.20 -21.21 -12.24
CA HIS A 162 -5.50 -20.68 -11.80
C HIS A 162 -5.95 -19.49 -12.68
N PRO A 163 -6.22 -19.70 -13.98
CA PRO A 163 -6.64 -18.62 -14.88
C PRO A 163 -7.95 -17.95 -14.46
N GLU A 164 -8.83 -18.68 -13.79
CA GLU A 164 -10.12 -18.21 -13.28
C GLU A 164 -10.02 -17.10 -12.21
N LYS A 165 -8.88 -16.98 -11.54
CA LYS A 165 -8.63 -15.92 -10.56
C LYS A 165 -8.32 -14.55 -11.19
N TYR A 166 -8.15 -14.50 -12.51
CA TYR A 166 -7.67 -13.31 -13.21
C TYR A 166 -8.67 -12.86 -14.27
N GLN A 167 -8.91 -11.57 -14.36
CA GLN A 167 -9.73 -10.97 -15.42
C GLN A 167 -9.01 -10.97 -16.79
N ALA A 168 -7.67 -11.01 -16.81
CA ALA A 168 -6.86 -11.06 -18.02
C ALA A 168 -5.46 -11.59 -17.73
N LYS A 169 -4.80 -12.11 -18.77
CA LYS A 169 -3.40 -12.57 -18.69
C LYS A 169 -2.47 -11.46 -18.15
N PRO A 170 -1.62 -11.75 -17.15
CA PRO A 170 -0.66 -10.78 -16.62
C PRO A 170 0.24 -10.21 -17.71
N ARG A 171 0.48 -8.90 -17.68
CA ARG A 171 1.32 -8.19 -18.64
C ARG A 171 2.67 -7.82 -18.03
N ILE A 172 3.70 -7.78 -18.86
CA ILE A 172 5.04 -7.32 -18.45
C ILE A 172 4.97 -5.89 -17.88
N PRO A 173 5.83 -5.53 -16.90
CA PRO A 173 5.84 -4.20 -16.31
C PRO A 173 6.00 -3.10 -17.36
N GLY A 174 5.08 -2.14 -17.38
CA GLY A 174 5.08 -0.99 -18.29
C GLY A 174 6.11 0.08 -17.91
N TYR A 175 6.28 1.07 -18.80
CA TYR A 175 7.02 2.29 -18.48
C TYR A 175 6.15 3.28 -17.68
N ILE A 176 6.78 4.01 -16.76
CA ILE A 176 6.12 5.07 -15.99
C ILE A 176 5.95 6.30 -16.89
N ARG A 177 4.70 6.70 -17.13
CA ARG A 177 4.34 7.83 -18.01
C ARG A 177 4.12 9.14 -17.24
N THR A 178 3.94 9.08 -15.90
CA THR A 178 3.76 10.25 -15.05
C THR A 178 5.02 11.10 -14.99
N THR A 179 4.92 12.36 -14.59
CA THR A 179 6.04 13.32 -14.52
C THR A 179 7.15 12.90 -13.55
N GLY A 180 6.81 12.12 -12.51
CA GLY A 180 7.78 11.63 -11.53
C GLY A 180 7.36 10.31 -10.91
N ALA A 181 8.28 9.65 -10.21
CA ALA A 181 8.05 8.46 -9.40
C ALA A 181 8.51 8.70 -7.96
N THR A 182 7.99 7.91 -7.02
CA THR A 182 8.34 8.02 -5.60
C THR A 182 9.84 7.86 -5.39
N ALA A 183 10.49 8.89 -4.88
CA ALA A 183 11.89 8.87 -4.48
C ALA A 183 12.02 8.50 -2.99
N TRP A 184 13.10 7.78 -2.63
CA TRP A 184 13.30 7.25 -1.27
C TRP A 184 14.67 7.63 -0.73
N TRP A 185 14.68 8.11 0.51
CA TRP A 185 15.87 8.33 1.33
C TRP A 185 15.78 7.45 2.57
N THR A 186 16.90 6.85 2.94
CA THR A 186 17.03 6.08 4.16
C THR A 186 17.76 6.89 5.24
N ASN A 187 17.93 6.33 6.43
CA ASN A 187 18.72 6.90 7.50
C ASN A 187 20.21 7.09 7.16
N GLN A 188 20.69 6.56 6.04
CA GLN A 188 22.05 6.80 5.54
C GLN A 188 22.12 8.11 4.71
N THR A 189 21.04 8.46 4.01
CA THR A 189 20.98 9.59 3.08
C THR A 189 20.08 10.74 3.54
N ALA A 190 19.41 10.57 4.67
CA ALA A 190 18.76 11.66 5.40
C ALA A 190 18.97 11.48 6.91
N LYS A 191 19.17 12.58 7.62
CA LYS A 191 19.44 12.56 9.07
C LYS A 191 18.40 13.40 9.81
N LEU A 192 17.83 12.83 10.87
CA LEU A 192 16.99 13.54 11.83
C LEU A 192 17.88 14.41 12.74
N ARG A 193 17.48 15.66 12.94
CA ARG A 193 18.13 16.63 13.82
C ARG A 193 17.08 17.39 14.62
N PHE A 194 17.42 17.72 15.86
CA PHE A 194 16.59 18.54 16.72
C PHE A 194 17.31 19.89 16.96
N ARG A 195 16.56 20.98 16.81
CA ARG A 195 17.05 22.33 17.05
C ARG A 195 15.89 23.23 17.40
N ASP A 196 16.07 24.14 18.39
CA ASP A 196 15.11 25.17 18.80
C ASP A 196 13.68 24.60 19.00
N GLY A 197 13.59 23.46 19.73
CA GLY A 197 12.32 22.79 20.00
C GLY A 197 11.61 22.19 18.77
N LYS A 198 12.28 22.11 17.63
CA LYS A 198 11.75 21.53 16.38
C LYS A 198 12.60 20.37 15.88
N ALA A 199 11.95 19.46 15.16
CA ALA A 199 12.58 18.35 14.45
C ALA A 199 12.76 18.68 12.97
N TYR A 200 13.90 18.31 12.42
CA TYR A 200 14.26 18.57 11.03
C TYR A 200 14.86 17.30 10.39
N LEU A 201 14.56 17.09 9.11
CA LEU A 201 15.29 16.14 8.26
C LEU A 201 16.25 16.89 7.35
N ARG A 202 17.52 16.50 7.38
CA ARG A 202 18.54 16.99 6.45
C ARG A 202 18.86 15.88 5.45
N PHE A 203 18.54 16.14 4.18
CA PHE A 203 18.90 15.26 3.07
C PHE A 203 20.36 15.47 2.65
N VAL A 204 21.02 14.40 2.24
CA VAL A 204 22.37 14.48 1.67
C VAL A 204 22.32 15.35 0.41
N ASN A 205 23.34 16.19 0.23
CA ASN A 205 23.47 17.14 -0.87
C ASN A 205 22.42 18.28 -0.91
N GLU A 206 21.60 18.43 0.15
CA GLU A 206 20.68 19.55 0.25
C GLU A 206 21.04 20.45 1.43
N LYS A 207 21.11 21.77 1.14
CA LYS A 207 21.48 22.79 2.16
C LYS A 207 20.33 23.04 3.13
N GLN A 208 19.09 23.06 2.62
CA GLN A 208 17.89 23.39 3.38
C GLN A 208 17.32 22.16 4.11
N PRO A 209 17.16 22.19 5.43
CA PRO A 209 16.51 21.11 6.16
C PRO A 209 14.99 21.16 5.99
N PHE A 210 14.35 20.01 6.04
CA PHE A 210 12.90 19.87 6.04
C PHE A 210 12.36 19.88 7.47
N CYS A 211 11.57 20.89 7.84
CA CYS A 211 10.97 21.00 9.17
C CYS A 211 9.79 20.02 9.31
N LEU A 212 9.86 19.17 10.34
CA LEU A 212 8.81 18.21 10.68
C LEU A 212 7.81 18.75 11.72
N GLY A 213 8.15 19.84 12.42
CA GLY A 213 7.35 20.41 13.50
C GLY A 213 7.99 20.26 14.89
N LYS A 214 7.17 20.20 15.94
CA LYS A 214 7.63 20.12 17.33
C LYS A 214 8.50 18.90 17.59
N ALA A 215 9.64 19.06 18.26
CA ALA A 215 10.59 18.00 18.60
C ALA A 215 9.94 16.89 19.44
N SER A 216 9.11 17.27 20.43
CA SER A 216 8.42 16.34 21.33
C SER A 216 7.55 15.27 20.65
N LEU A 217 7.15 15.50 19.38
CA LEU A 217 6.40 14.51 18.60
C LEU A 217 7.27 13.36 18.06
N PHE A 218 8.59 13.54 18.05
CA PHE A 218 9.57 12.63 17.43
C PHE A 218 10.66 12.17 18.40
N GLU A 219 10.69 12.70 19.61
CA GLU A 219 11.62 12.27 20.66
C GLU A 219 11.40 10.80 21.00
N GLY A 220 12.50 10.06 21.17
CA GLY A 220 12.48 8.61 21.43
C GLY A 220 12.22 7.74 20.20
N PHE A 221 11.91 8.32 19.02
CA PHE A 221 11.71 7.56 17.80
C PHE A 221 12.99 7.47 16.96
N THR A 222 13.20 6.32 16.33
CA THR A 222 14.31 6.14 15.40
C THR A 222 13.85 6.42 13.98
N TYR A 223 14.47 7.37 13.28
CA TYR A 223 14.19 7.63 11.87
C TYR A 223 14.61 6.45 10.99
N VAL A 224 13.70 5.99 10.11
CA VAL A 224 13.90 4.86 9.21
C VAL A 224 14.07 5.32 7.77
N LYS A 225 13.08 6.01 7.22
CA LYS A 225 13.06 6.43 5.80
C LYS A 225 12.13 7.61 5.55
N THR A 226 12.36 8.28 4.42
CA THR A 226 11.46 9.26 3.83
C THR A 226 11.09 8.85 2.41
N GLU A 227 9.83 8.89 2.07
CA GLU A 227 9.30 8.73 0.72
C GLU A 227 8.71 10.05 0.23
N VAL A 228 9.14 10.51 -0.92
CA VAL A 228 8.60 11.70 -1.58
C VAL A 228 7.83 11.27 -2.81
N GLN A 229 6.54 11.54 -2.82
CA GLN A 229 5.61 11.12 -3.86
C GLN A 229 5.03 12.34 -4.58
N PRO A 230 5.07 12.40 -5.92
CA PRO A 230 4.24 13.35 -6.66
C PRO A 230 2.76 13.14 -6.31
N PHE A 231 2.08 14.21 -5.92
CA PHE A 231 0.72 14.13 -5.43
C PHE A 231 -0.09 15.37 -5.83
N HIS A 232 -0.86 15.27 -6.90
CA HIS A 232 -1.77 16.32 -7.37
C HIS A 232 -1.12 17.72 -7.36
N GLY A 233 -0.06 17.90 -8.17
CA GLY A 233 0.67 19.16 -8.29
C GLY A 233 1.47 19.58 -7.04
N HIS A 234 1.59 18.72 -6.03
CA HIS A 234 2.40 18.87 -4.83
C HIS A 234 3.28 17.64 -4.62
N PHE A 235 4.10 17.67 -3.56
CA PHE A 235 4.74 16.44 -3.07
C PHE A 235 4.17 16.06 -1.71
N ARG A 236 3.80 14.78 -1.59
CA ARG A 236 3.52 14.17 -0.30
C ARG A 236 4.80 13.53 0.22
N VAL A 237 5.27 14.04 1.34
CA VAL A 237 6.48 13.55 2.03
C VAL A 237 6.02 12.66 3.18
N LEU A 238 6.33 11.37 3.09
CA LEU A 238 6.01 10.36 4.09
C LEU A 238 7.26 10.01 4.87
N VAL A 239 7.30 10.38 6.13
CA VAL A 239 8.44 10.12 7.02
C VAL A 239 8.10 8.99 7.97
N THR A 240 8.85 7.90 7.90
CA THR A 240 8.64 6.70 8.72
C THR A 240 9.64 6.65 9.84
N PHE A 241 9.15 6.42 11.04
CA PHE A 241 9.92 6.22 12.26
C PHE A 241 9.63 4.83 12.85
N ASP A 242 10.62 4.26 13.49
CA ASP A 242 10.43 3.14 14.39
C ASP A 242 10.18 3.68 15.80
N ASP A 243 9.00 3.43 16.31
CA ASP A 243 8.54 3.81 17.64
C ASP A 243 8.75 2.70 18.67
N ARG A 244 9.38 1.60 18.24
CA ARG A 244 9.62 0.39 19.04
C ARG A 244 8.37 -0.24 19.66
N LEU A 245 7.19 0.26 19.34
CA LEU A 245 5.95 -0.35 19.78
C LEU A 245 5.71 -1.63 18.97
N LYS A 246 5.53 -2.72 19.67
CA LYS A 246 5.03 -3.97 19.08
C LYS A 246 3.54 -3.77 18.75
N GLU A 247 3.07 -4.38 17.68
CA GLU A 247 1.63 -4.49 17.45
C GLU A 247 1.03 -5.26 18.62
N ALA A 248 -0.13 -4.81 19.09
CA ALA A 248 -0.84 -5.52 20.15
C ALA A 248 -1.20 -6.92 19.66
N SER A 249 -0.81 -7.94 20.39
CA SER A 249 -1.20 -9.32 20.12
C SER A 249 -2.63 -9.57 20.63
N VAL A 250 -3.36 -10.42 19.92
CA VAL A 250 -4.63 -10.94 20.42
C VAL A 250 -4.33 -11.75 21.68
N PRO A 251 -5.03 -11.54 22.80
CA PRO A 251 -4.90 -12.38 23.98
C PRO A 251 -5.18 -13.86 23.65
N GLU A 252 -4.61 -14.77 24.39
CA GLU A 252 -4.82 -16.22 24.21
C GLU A 252 -6.30 -16.60 24.45
N HIS A 253 -6.93 -15.94 25.41
CA HIS A 253 -8.35 -16.11 25.74
C HIS A 253 -9.06 -14.75 25.71
N PRO A 254 -9.44 -14.24 24.52
CA PRO A 254 -10.18 -12.99 24.44
C PRO A 254 -11.62 -13.20 24.89
N GLU A 255 -12.14 -12.29 25.73
CA GLU A 255 -13.51 -12.34 26.22
C GLU A 255 -14.41 -11.33 25.50
N ARG A 256 -13.90 -10.11 25.29
CA ARG A 256 -14.68 -8.98 24.75
C ARG A 256 -14.25 -8.67 23.32
N ILE A 257 -15.13 -8.99 22.37
CA ILE A 257 -14.86 -8.81 20.95
C ILE A 257 -15.81 -7.79 20.33
N LEU A 258 -15.29 -7.01 19.40
CA LEU A 258 -16.05 -6.04 18.59
C LEU A 258 -15.96 -6.40 17.11
N GLY A 259 -17.04 -6.91 16.52
CA GLY A 259 -17.17 -7.13 15.09
C GLY A 259 -17.46 -5.82 14.36
N VAL A 260 -16.82 -5.62 13.20
CA VAL A 260 -16.96 -4.38 12.40
C VAL A 260 -17.17 -4.72 10.94
N ASP A 261 -18.29 -4.30 10.39
CA ASP A 261 -18.59 -4.30 8.95
C ASP A 261 -18.29 -2.91 8.35
N ILE A 262 -17.67 -2.87 7.17
CA ILE A 262 -17.31 -1.63 6.45
C ILE A 262 -18.12 -1.53 5.17
N GLY A 263 -19.03 -0.54 5.12
CA GLY A 263 -19.96 -0.37 4.01
C GLY A 263 -19.99 1.04 3.41
N LEU A 264 -20.89 1.22 2.43
CA LEU A 264 -21.12 2.51 1.76
C LEU A 264 -22.19 3.35 2.46
N THR A 265 -23.28 2.73 2.92
CA THR A 265 -24.38 3.42 3.58
C THR A 265 -23.99 3.79 4.99
N ASN A 266 -23.44 2.84 5.70
CA ASN A 266 -22.74 3.03 6.95
C ASN A 266 -21.26 2.74 6.70
N LEU A 267 -20.37 3.68 7.03
CA LEU A 267 -18.93 3.51 6.88
C LEU A 267 -18.40 2.44 7.83
N LEU A 268 -18.98 2.38 9.03
CA LEU A 268 -18.70 1.37 10.03
C LEU A 268 -20.03 0.96 10.65
N SER A 269 -20.23 -0.33 10.81
CA SER A 269 -21.27 -0.91 11.64
C SER A 269 -20.59 -1.84 12.63
N ALA A 270 -20.74 -1.59 13.92
CA ALA A 270 -20.02 -2.30 14.96
C ALA A 270 -20.97 -2.89 15.99
N ALA A 271 -20.74 -4.15 16.34
CA ALA A 271 -21.47 -4.88 17.37
C ALA A 271 -20.49 -5.70 18.23
N GLY A 272 -20.67 -5.64 19.55
CA GLY A 272 -19.84 -6.38 20.50
C GLY A 272 -20.61 -7.53 21.17
N ASN A 273 -19.89 -8.46 21.76
CA ASN A 273 -20.44 -9.53 22.60
C ASN A 273 -20.61 -9.13 24.07
N PHE A 274 -20.47 -7.84 24.36
CA PHE A 274 -20.58 -7.23 25.68
C PHE A 274 -21.79 -6.28 25.71
N GLY A 275 -22.47 -6.11 26.78
CA GLY A 275 -23.73 -5.45 27.03
C GLY A 275 -24.10 -4.13 26.33
N ASP A 276 -23.25 -3.49 25.58
CA ASP A 276 -23.52 -2.21 24.92
C ASP A 276 -24.31 -2.39 23.60
N ALA A 277 -25.18 -1.40 23.31
CA ALA A 277 -25.88 -1.36 22.03
C ALA A 277 -24.89 -1.22 20.86
N PRO A 278 -25.16 -1.88 19.70
CA PRO A 278 -24.38 -1.70 18.49
C PRO A 278 -24.46 -0.25 18.00
N PHE A 279 -23.48 0.17 17.21
CA PHE A 279 -23.52 1.50 16.59
C PHE A 279 -23.20 1.47 15.10
N VAL A 280 -23.70 2.48 14.39
CA VAL A 280 -23.37 2.70 12.97
C VAL A 280 -22.87 4.12 12.76
N VAL A 281 -21.81 4.25 11.97
CA VAL A 281 -21.28 5.53 11.51
C VAL A 281 -21.75 5.77 10.08
N GLY A 282 -22.57 6.79 9.87
CA GLY A 282 -23.19 7.06 8.58
C GLY A 282 -22.17 7.43 7.47
N GLY A 283 -22.37 6.89 6.27
CA GLY A 283 -21.56 7.17 5.08
C GLY A 283 -21.96 8.46 4.32
N GLY A 284 -22.95 9.21 4.82
CA GLY A 284 -23.43 10.45 4.20
C GLY A 284 -22.34 11.45 3.83
N PRO A 285 -21.44 11.82 4.74
CA PRO A 285 -20.35 12.76 4.46
C PRO A 285 -19.45 12.33 3.30
N VAL A 286 -19.11 11.04 3.21
CA VAL A 286 -18.29 10.48 2.11
C VAL A 286 -19.05 10.50 0.79
N LYS A 287 -20.34 10.18 0.79
CA LYS A 287 -21.19 10.26 -0.41
C LYS A 287 -21.32 11.70 -0.92
N ALA A 288 -21.59 12.63 -0.03
CA ALA A 288 -21.70 14.06 -0.36
C ALA A 288 -20.37 14.61 -0.92
N LEU A 289 -19.25 14.28 -0.30
CA LEU A 289 -17.91 14.67 -0.75
C LEU A 289 -17.62 14.13 -2.17
N ASN A 290 -17.94 12.87 -2.45
CA ASN A 290 -17.76 12.27 -3.76
C ASN A 290 -18.69 12.87 -4.83
N GLN A 291 -19.95 13.15 -4.51
CA GLN A 291 -20.89 13.81 -5.42
C GLN A 291 -20.41 15.23 -5.76
N TRP A 292 -20.04 16.02 -4.77
CA TRP A 292 -19.47 17.35 -4.97
C TRP A 292 -18.21 17.30 -5.84
N PHE A 293 -17.28 16.38 -5.53
CA PHE A 293 -16.05 16.19 -6.30
C PHE A 293 -16.35 15.84 -7.77
N ASN A 294 -17.25 14.88 -8.01
CA ASN A 294 -17.57 14.43 -9.36
C ASN A 294 -18.22 15.54 -10.19
N LYS A 295 -19.16 16.29 -9.60
CA LYS A 295 -19.79 17.45 -10.25
C LYS A 295 -18.75 18.49 -10.62
N ARG A 296 -17.91 18.91 -9.67
CA ARG A 296 -16.90 19.94 -9.91
C ARG A 296 -15.81 19.50 -10.88
N LYS A 297 -15.42 18.21 -10.81
CA LYS A 297 -14.49 17.62 -11.78
C LYS A 297 -15.04 17.63 -13.19
N ALA A 298 -16.32 17.31 -13.38
CA ALA A 298 -16.97 17.34 -14.69
C ALA A 298 -16.98 18.76 -15.28
N GLU A 299 -17.32 19.78 -14.49
CA GLU A 299 -17.31 21.19 -14.88
C GLU A 299 -15.90 21.61 -15.34
N LEU A 300 -14.86 21.31 -14.56
CA LEU A 300 -13.47 21.66 -14.89
C LEU A 300 -12.98 20.91 -16.14
N LEU A 301 -13.32 19.64 -16.30
CA LEU A 301 -12.96 18.87 -17.49
C LEU A 301 -13.67 19.42 -18.73
N SER A 302 -14.97 19.75 -18.65
CA SER A 302 -15.72 20.36 -19.76
C SER A 302 -15.09 21.67 -20.20
N ALA A 303 -14.68 22.54 -19.25
CA ALA A 303 -13.99 23.78 -19.57
C ALA A 303 -12.63 23.54 -20.24
N LEU A 304 -11.85 22.56 -19.80
CA LEU A 304 -10.53 22.23 -20.35
C LEU A 304 -10.59 21.61 -21.75
N THR A 305 -11.68 20.91 -22.07
CA THR A 305 -11.83 20.20 -23.35
C THR A 305 -12.65 20.98 -24.38
N ARG A 306 -13.18 22.17 -24.02
CA ARG A 306 -13.96 23.00 -24.91
C ARG A 306 -13.14 23.40 -26.14
N GLY A 307 -13.64 23.08 -27.34
CA GLY A 307 -13.00 23.40 -28.62
C GLY A 307 -11.78 22.55 -28.98
N SER A 308 -11.45 21.52 -28.22
CA SER A 308 -10.36 20.61 -28.55
C SER A 308 -10.87 19.20 -28.88
N ASP A 309 -10.19 18.52 -29.81
CA ASP A 309 -10.46 17.12 -30.12
C ASP A 309 -10.16 16.26 -28.88
N SER A 310 -11.02 15.28 -28.59
CA SER A 310 -10.94 14.39 -27.41
C SER A 310 -9.61 13.62 -27.27
N LYS A 311 -8.91 13.42 -28.39
CA LYS A 311 -7.60 12.75 -28.43
C LYS A 311 -6.42 13.64 -28.00
N HIS A 312 -6.54 14.97 -28.19
CA HIS A 312 -5.48 15.95 -27.97
C HIS A 312 -5.75 16.91 -26.80
N SER A 313 -6.88 16.74 -26.09
CA SER A 313 -7.24 17.63 -24.98
C SER A 313 -6.35 17.42 -23.76
N HIS A 314 -5.82 18.52 -23.21
CA HIS A 314 -5.14 18.51 -21.90
C HIS A 314 -6.17 18.22 -20.80
N LYS A 315 -6.04 17.06 -20.14
CA LYS A 315 -6.90 16.62 -19.03
C LYS A 315 -6.33 16.95 -17.64
N GLU A 316 -5.28 17.73 -17.57
CA GLU A 316 -4.58 18.09 -16.33
C GLU A 316 -4.60 19.61 -16.14
N SER A 317 -4.92 20.09 -14.94
CA SER A 317 -4.84 21.48 -14.55
C SER A 317 -4.58 21.64 -13.07
N HIS A 318 -4.05 22.80 -12.67
CA HIS A 318 -3.87 23.13 -11.26
C HIS A 318 -5.18 23.12 -10.47
N ALA A 319 -6.29 23.48 -11.10
CA ALA A 319 -7.61 23.43 -10.47
C ALA A 319 -8.09 21.99 -10.20
N LEU A 320 -7.88 21.06 -11.15
CA LEU A 320 -8.16 19.63 -10.96
C LEU A 320 -7.28 19.02 -9.88
N ASP A 321 -6.02 19.37 -9.85
CA ASP A 321 -5.08 18.95 -8.81
C ASP A 321 -5.51 19.44 -7.43
N ALA A 322 -5.86 20.72 -7.30
CA ALA A 322 -6.35 21.30 -6.05
C ALA A 322 -7.65 20.64 -5.58
N LEU A 323 -8.58 20.40 -6.50
CA LEU A 323 -9.83 19.69 -6.23
C LEU A 323 -9.57 18.26 -5.72
N SER A 324 -8.66 17.55 -6.38
CA SER A 324 -8.29 16.18 -6.00
C SER A 324 -7.64 16.12 -4.62
N ARG A 325 -6.72 17.06 -4.31
CA ARG A 325 -6.13 17.16 -2.97
C ARG A 325 -7.18 17.41 -1.90
N LYS A 326 -8.06 18.42 -2.11
CA LYS A 326 -9.13 18.76 -1.16
C LYS A 326 -10.01 17.55 -0.85
N ARG A 327 -10.37 16.77 -1.88
CA ARG A 327 -11.13 15.52 -1.69
C ARG A 327 -10.36 14.50 -0.87
N ASP A 328 -9.09 14.25 -1.20
CA ASP A 328 -8.27 13.24 -0.53
C ASP A 328 -7.99 13.59 0.93
N ASP A 329 -7.78 14.87 1.23
CA ASP A 329 -7.53 15.35 2.58
C ASP A 329 -8.82 15.28 3.42
N ALA A 330 -9.97 15.73 2.88
CA ALA A 330 -11.27 15.61 3.55
C ALA A 330 -11.67 14.14 3.79
N MET A 331 -11.43 13.26 2.80
CA MET A 331 -11.68 11.82 2.95
C MET A 331 -10.82 11.22 4.06
N THR A 332 -9.56 11.64 4.15
CA THR A 332 -8.61 11.17 5.18
C THR A 332 -9.05 11.62 6.57
N ASP A 333 -9.51 12.86 6.70
CA ASP A 333 -10.02 13.41 7.96
C ASP A 333 -11.24 12.63 8.45
N ILE A 334 -12.24 12.40 7.57
CA ILE A 334 -13.40 11.59 7.88
C ILE A 334 -12.98 10.19 8.36
N PHE A 335 -12.04 9.54 7.68
CA PHE A 335 -11.59 8.20 8.05
C PHE A 335 -10.86 8.16 9.39
N TYR A 336 -10.05 9.15 9.70
CA TYR A 336 -9.42 9.23 11.02
C TYR A 336 -10.43 9.52 12.12
N LYS A 337 -11.44 10.36 11.89
CA LYS A 337 -12.53 10.59 12.84
C LYS A 337 -13.29 9.28 13.12
N CYS A 338 -13.62 8.51 12.07
CA CYS A 338 -14.22 7.16 12.21
C CYS A 338 -13.33 6.22 13.03
N ALA A 339 -12.05 6.15 12.68
CA ALA A 339 -11.10 5.29 13.37
C ALA A 339 -10.94 5.67 14.86
N TRP A 340 -10.82 6.95 15.17
CA TRP A 340 -10.72 7.42 16.55
C TRP A 340 -11.99 7.14 17.35
N TYR A 341 -13.18 7.32 16.76
CA TYR A 341 -14.43 6.97 17.42
C TYR A 341 -14.48 5.47 17.76
N LEU A 342 -14.25 4.61 16.77
CA LEU A 342 -14.22 3.15 16.94
C LEU A 342 -13.25 2.72 18.04
N LEU A 343 -12.00 3.21 17.99
CA LEU A 343 -10.97 2.78 18.92
C LEU A 343 -11.15 3.36 20.35
N ARG A 344 -11.71 4.55 20.48
CA ARG A 344 -12.09 5.10 21.80
C ARG A 344 -13.25 4.31 22.41
N TYR A 345 -14.25 3.93 21.58
CA TYR A 345 -15.33 3.05 22.01
C TYR A 345 -14.80 1.70 22.49
N ALA A 346 -13.93 1.07 21.68
CA ALA A 346 -13.30 -0.19 22.06
C ALA A 346 -12.49 -0.09 23.36
N LYS A 347 -11.71 1.00 23.54
CA LYS A 347 -10.93 1.21 24.76
C LYS A 347 -11.80 1.45 26.00
N LYS A 348 -12.89 2.24 25.85
CA LYS A 348 -13.86 2.48 26.92
C LYS A 348 -14.49 1.16 27.41
N ASN A 349 -14.81 0.28 26.47
CA ASN A 349 -15.47 -0.99 26.74
C ASN A 349 -14.49 -2.15 26.96
N GLN A 350 -13.21 -1.88 27.15
CA GLN A 350 -12.16 -2.89 27.41
C GLN A 350 -12.19 -4.03 26.40
N VAL A 351 -12.34 -3.69 25.10
CA VAL A 351 -12.38 -4.67 24.01
C VAL A 351 -11.01 -5.29 23.83
N ASP A 352 -10.92 -6.60 23.88
CA ASP A 352 -9.69 -7.38 23.72
C ASP A 352 -9.23 -7.43 22.28
N VAL A 353 -10.19 -7.51 21.34
CA VAL A 353 -9.88 -7.56 19.90
C VAL A 353 -11.01 -6.99 19.05
N ILE A 354 -10.64 -6.25 18.02
CA ILE A 354 -11.56 -5.78 16.97
C ILE A 354 -11.41 -6.70 15.76
N VAL A 355 -12.52 -7.25 15.27
CA VAL A 355 -12.57 -8.09 14.07
C VAL A 355 -13.21 -7.30 12.93
N ILE A 356 -12.46 -7.04 11.86
CA ILE A 356 -12.92 -6.24 10.72
C ILE A 356 -13.16 -7.13 9.52
N GLY A 357 -14.31 -7.01 8.88
CA GLY A 357 -14.61 -7.68 7.62
C GLY A 357 -13.66 -7.27 6.50
N TYR A 358 -13.23 -8.23 5.70
CA TYR A 358 -12.34 -8.03 4.57
C TYR A 358 -12.70 -8.93 3.39
N ASN A 359 -12.91 -8.31 2.22
CA ASN A 359 -13.07 -9.03 0.98
C ASN A 359 -12.06 -8.50 -0.07
N LYS A 360 -11.21 -9.38 -0.60
CA LYS A 360 -10.22 -9.04 -1.65
C LYS A 360 -10.88 -8.59 -2.94
N ALA A 361 -12.03 -9.17 -3.28
CA ALA A 361 -12.77 -8.91 -4.51
C ALA A 361 -13.87 -7.85 -4.36
N GLN A 362 -13.96 -7.14 -3.23
CA GLN A 362 -15.05 -6.23 -2.87
C GLN A 362 -15.45 -5.19 -3.95
N LYS A 363 -14.55 -4.88 -4.90
CA LYS A 363 -14.79 -3.93 -6.00
C LYS A 363 -14.89 -4.57 -7.37
N GLN A 364 -14.83 -5.90 -7.47
CA GLN A 364 -14.93 -6.65 -8.71
C GLN A 364 -16.38 -7.13 -8.88
N ASP A 365 -16.90 -7.04 -10.11
CA ASP A 365 -18.22 -7.54 -10.51
C ASP A 365 -19.42 -7.08 -9.65
N ILE A 366 -19.36 -5.82 -9.16
CA ILE A 366 -20.43 -5.26 -8.35
C ILE A 366 -21.60 -4.87 -9.21
N SER A 367 -22.77 -5.49 -9.01
CA SER A 367 -24.02 -5.19 -9.66
C SER A 367 -25.06 -4.63 -8.67
N ILE A 368 -24.82 -3.43 -8.15
CA ILE A 368 -25.75 -2.70 -7.24
C ILE A 368 -26.39 -1.47 -7.88
N GLY A 369 -26.37 -1.42 -9.23
CA GLY A 369 -26.85 -0.30 -10.03
C GLY A 369 -25.79 0.79 -10.29
N LYS A 370 -25.88 1.45 -11.47
CA LYS A 370 -24.84 2.37 -12.00
C LYS A 370 -24.39 3.46 -11.03
N GLN A 371 -25.32 4.13 -10.34
CA GLN A 371 -24.99 5.19 -9.37
C GLN A 371 -24.35 4.65 -8.09
N ASN A 372 -24.85 3.52 -7.58
CA ASN A 372 -24.30 2.88 -6.38
C ASN A 372 -22.92 2.28 -6.68
N ASN A 373 -22.71 1.66 -7.85
CA ASN A 373 -21.41 1.17 -8.28
C ASN A 373 -20.38 2.29 -8.33
N GLN A 374 -20.69 3.44 -8.94
CA GLN A 374 -19.79 4.58 -8.98
C GLN A 374 -19.48 5.12 -7.58
N ALA A 375 -20.47 5.20 -6.71
CA ALA A 375 -20.29 5.66 -5.32
C ALA A 375 -19.43 4.68 -4.54
N PHE A 376 -19.68 3.37 -4.64
CA PHE A 376 -18.96 2.32 -3.93
C PHE A 376 -17.50 2.21 -4.38
N VAL A 377 -17.23 2.18 -5.69
CA VAL A 377 -15.87 2.11 -6.25
C VAL A 377 -15.02 3.32 -5.87
N SER A 378 -15.65 4.51 -5.70
CA SER A 378 -14.94 5.74 -5.38
C SER A 378 -14.47 5.85 -3.92
N VAL A 379 -14.95 4.99 -3.00
CA VAL A 379 -14.52 4.98 -1.59
C VAL A 379 -13.27 4.11 -1.41
N PRO A 380 -12.15 4.67 -0.91
CA PRO A 380 -10.93 3.90 -0.69
C PRO A 380 -10.97 3.13 0.65
N TYR A 381 -11.74 2.04 0.74
CA TYR A 381 -11.91 1.23 1.96
C TYR A 381 -10.58 0.73 2.56
N GLY A 382 -9.59 0.40 1.70
CA GLY A 382 -8.25 0.05 2.16
C GLY A 382 -7.59 1.16 2.98
N LYS A 383 -7.86 2.43 2.65
CA LYS A 383 -7.36 3.59 3.42
C LYS A 383 -8.07 3.70 4.77
N LEU A 384 -9.39 3.44 4.83
CA LEU A 384 -10.13 3.42 6.10
C LEU A 384 -9.58 2.33 7.04
N ARG A 385 -9.39 1.09 6.55
CA ARG A 385 -8.75 0.02 7.32
C ARG A 385 -7.36 0.43 7.82
N GLN A 386 -6.56 1.06 6.95
CA GLN A 386 -5.24 1.55 7.36
C GLN A 386 -5.30 2.63 8.45
N CYS A 387 -6.28 3.54 8.40
CA CYS A 387 -6.51 4.53 9.48
C CYS A 387 -6.87 3.84 10.78
N ILE A 388 -7.76 2.82 10.74
CA ILE A 388 -8.14 2.03 11.93
C ILE A 388 -6.91 1.34 12.52
N ARG A 389 -6.11 0.63 11.72
CA ARG A 389 -4.88 -0.02 12.18
C ARG A 389 -3.88 0.98 12.78
N THR A 390 -3.75 2.17 12.18
CA THR A 390 -2.86 3.21 12.67
C THR A 390 -3.27 3.71 14.06
N VAL A 391 -4.58 3.91 14.29
CA VAL A 391 -5.10 4.33 15.59
C VAL A 391 -5.05 3.18 16.60
N ALA A 392 -5.36 1.95 16.16
CA ALA A 392 -5.29 0.73 16.96
C ALA A 392 -3.88 0.50 17.53
N ALA A 393 -2.86 0.62 16.69
CA ALA A 393 -1.47 0.54 17.14
C ALA A 393 -1.10 1.60 18.18
N LYS A 394 -1.64 2.83 18.08
CA LYS A 394 -1.43 3.89 19.08
C LYS A 394 -2.09 3.57 20.41
N LEU A 395 -3.27 2.97 20.40
CA LEU A 395 -4.05 2.65 21.58
C LEU A 395 -3.80 1.24 22.11
N GLN A 396 -2.91 0.49 21.44
CA GLN A 396 -2.57 -0.90 21.77
C GLN A 396 -3.82 -1.79 21.86
N VAL A 397 -4.71 -1.69 20.84
CA VAL A 397 -5.88 -2.55 20.69
C VAL A 397 -5.63 -3.48 19.50
N PRO A 398 -5.70 -4.80 19.68
CA PRO A 398 -5.52 -5.77 18.59
C PRO A 398 -6.62 -5.62 17.52
N VAL A 399 -6.24 -5.77 16.25
CA VAL A 399 -7.16 -5.76 15.11
C VAL A 399 -6.87 -6.95 14.22
N VAL A 400 -7.88 -7.78 13.97
CA VAL A 400 -7.86 -8.93 13.08
C VAL A 400 -8.73 -8.66 11.86
N GLU A 401 -8.28 -9.05 10.66
CA GLU A 401 -9.12 -9.03 9.46
C GLU A 401 -9.69 -10.43 9.22
N GLN A 402 -11.02 -10.50 9.08
CA GLN A 402 -11.77 -11.71 8.79
C GLN A 402 -12.33 -11.65 7.37
N GLU A 403 -12.20 -12.73 6.62
CA GLU A 403 -12.87 -12.88 5.33
C GLU A 403 -14.39 -12.81 5.52
N GLU A 404 -15.11 -12.00 4.70
CA GLU A 404 -16.49 -11.61 4.93
C GLU A 404 -17.50 -12.18 3.90
N SER A 405 -17.14 -13.23 3.13
CA SER A 405 -18.08 -13.83 2.19
C SER A 405 -19.36 -14.26 2.90
N TYR A 406 -20.49 -13.90 2.31
CA TYR A 406 -21.85 -14.22 2.76
C TYR A 406 -22.29 -13.62 4.11
N THR A 407 -21.47 -12.90 4.84
CA THR A 407 -21.83 -12.34 6.15
C THR A 407 -23.02 -11.38 6.12
N SER A 408 -23.27 -10.70 5.01
CA SER A 408 -24.42 -9.81 4.81
C SER A 408 -25.69 -10.54 4.37
N MET A 409 -25.58 -11.81 3.96
CA MET A 409 -26.70 -12.64 3.48
C MET A 409 -27.15 -13.67 4.53
N ALA A 410 -26.22 -14.20 5.30
CA ALA A 410 -26.47 -15.17 6.35
C ALA A 410 -27.22 -14.56 7.53
N SER A 411 -28.11 -15.34 8.15
CA SER A 411 -28.75 -14.99 9.41
C SER A 411 -27.81 -15.27 10.58
N PHE A 412 -27.55 -14.27 11.41
CA PHE A 412 -26.78 -14.44 12.63
C PHE A 412 -27.53 -15.32 13.63
N TRP A 413 -28.84 -15.07 13.81
CA TRP A 413 -29.68 -15.78 14.77
C TRP A 413 -29.96 -17.23 14.41
N ASP A 414 -30.10 -17.53 13.11
CA ASP A 414 -30.36 -18.89 12.62
C ASP A 414 -29.08 -19.70 12.44
N LEU A 415 -27.91 -19.12 12.71
CA LEU A 415 -26.60 -19.78 12.59
C LEU A 415 -26.28 -20.29 11.18
N ASP A 416 -26.77 -19.61 10.14
CA ASP A 416 -26.51 -20.00 8.75
C ASP A 416 -25.01 -20.20 8.50
N GLU A 417 -24.65 -21.23 7.72
CA GLU A 417 -23.29 -21.48 7.32
C GLU A 417 -22.77 -20.42 6.34
N MET A 418 -21.52 -20.02 6.49
CA MET A 418 -20.87 -18.99 5.69
C MET A 418 -19.57 -19.52 5.07
N PRO A 419 -19.63 -20.27 3.97
CA PRO A 419 -18.43 -20.76 3.28
C PRO A 419 -17.62 -19.59 2.69
N VAL A 420 -16.42 -19.88 2.22
CA VAL A 420 -15.62 -18.91 1.48
C VAL A 420 -16.05 -18.87 0.02
N TYR A 421 -16.22 -17.67 -0.54
CA TYR A 421 -16.64 -17.52 -1.93
C TYR A 421 -15.58 -18.07 -2.90
N GLY A 422 -16.04 -18.91 -3.85
CA GLY A 422 -15.19 -19.48 -4.90
C GLY A 422 -14.39 -20.72 -4.48
N GLU A 423 -14.67 -21.34 -3.33
CA GLU A 423 -14.17 -22.68 -3.03
C GLU A 423 -14.81 -23.70 -3.99
N ALA A 424 -13.95 -24.51 -4.65
CA ALA A 424 -14.38 -25.44 -5.67
C ALA A 424 -15.34 -26.51 -5.11
N GLY A 425 -16.43 -26.76 -5.83
CA GLY A 425 -17.39 -27.83 -5.50
C GLY A 425 -18.48 -27.44 -4.51
N LEU A 426 -18.54 -26.20 -4.01
CA LEU A 426 -19.62 -25.78 -3.11
C LEU A 426 -20.87 -25.36 -3.88
N VAL A 427 -22.00 -25.95 -3.51
CA VAL A 427 -23.32 -25.48 -3.93
C VAL A 427 -23.54 -24.10 -3.29
N PRO A 428 -24.16 -23.11 -4.00
CA PRO A 428 -24.48 -21.82 -3.40
C PRO A 428 -25.26 -22.00 -2.11
N PRO A 429 -24.85 -21.38 -0.98
CA PRO A 429 -25.50 -21.59 0.30
C PRO A 429 -26.93 -21.01 0.27
N VAL A 430 -27.85 -21.72 0.88
CA VAL A 430 -29.23 -21.27 1.11
C VAL A 430 -29.30 -20.66 2.51
N PHE A 431 -29.79 -19.43 2.61
CA PHE A 431 -29.91 -18.72 3.86
C PHE A 431 -31.35 -18.75 4.39
N SER A 432 -31.49 -18.87 5.71
CA SER A 432 -32.77 -18.97 6.40
C SER A 432 -33.50 -17.62 6.50
N GLY A 433 -32.75 -16.52 6.58
CA GLY A 433 -33.26 -15.16 6.64
C GLY A 433 -33.15 -14.40 5.33
N ARG A 434 -33.71 -13.18 5.27
CA ARG A 434 -33.69 -12.32 4.09
C ARG A 434 -33.66 -10.83 4.41
N ARG A 435 -33.11 -10.03 3.51
CA ARG A 435 -33.28 -8.57 3.54
C ARG A 435 -34.73 -8.22 3.11
N ILE A 436 -35.48 -7.58 4.02
CA ILE A 436 -36.84 -7.10 3.72
C ILE A 436 -36.76 -5.81 2.94
N CYS A 437 -35.92 -4.91 3.37
CA CYS A 437 -35.63 -3.65 2.71
C CYS A 437 -34.19 -3.19 3.01
N ARG A 438 -33.82 -2.05 2.44
CA ARG A 438 -32.48 -1.49 2.69
C ARG A 438 -32.28 -1.19 4.18
N GLY A 439 -31.28 -1.83 4.79
CA GLY A 439 -30.92 -1.64 6.20
C GLY A 439 -31.70 -2.51 7.18
N LEU A 440 -32.62 -3.35 6.72
CA LEU A 440 -33.41 -4.24 7.57
C LEU A 440 -33.32 -5.71 7.08
N TYR A 441 -32.93 -6.58 7.98
CA TYR A 441 -32.85 -8.01 7.79
C TYR A 441 -33.87 -8.72 8.69
N GLN A 442 -34.46 -9.82 8.23
CA GLN A 442 -35.40 -10.67 8.98
C GLN A 442 -34.90 -12.09 8.96
N ASP A 443 -34.84 -12.71 10.15
CA ASP A 443 -34.52 -14.13 10.32
C ASP A 443 -35.73 -15.04 10.04
N ARG A 444 -35.55 -16.34 10.20
CA ARG A 444 -36.60 -17.36 10.00
C ARG A 444 -37.80 -17.16 10.98
N SER A 445 -37.53 -16.71 12.20
CA SER A 445 -38.55 -16.50 13.23
C SER A 445 -39.39 -15.25 13.02
N GLY A 446 -39.02 -14.39 12.06
CA GLY A 446 -39.63 -13.09 11.84
C GLY A 446 -38.99 -11.95 12.62
N ARG A 447 -37.95 -12.20 13.43
CA ARG A 447 -37.19 -11.20 14.15
C ARG A 447 -36.47 -10.26 13.17
N ARG A 448 -36.48 -8.98 13.47
CA ARG A 448 -35.89 -7.95 12.61
C ARG A 448 -34.63 -7.37 13.25
N ILE A 449 -33.58 -7.20 12.47
CA ILE A 449 -32.31 -6.63 12.87
C ILE A 449 -31.81 -5.65 11.80
N ASN A 450 -31.04 -4.65 12.19
CA ASN A 450 -30.32 -3.83 11.22
C ASN A 450 -29.38 -4.72 10.39
N ALA A 451 -29.50 -4.65 9.04
CA ALA A 451 -28.78 -5.54 8.14
C ALA A 451 -27.24 -5.43 8.21
N ASP A 452 -26.72 -4.24 8.50
CA ASP A 452 -25.28 -4.02 8.61
C ASP A 452 -24.75 -4.45 9.99
N VAL A 453 -25.62 -4.42 11.04
CA VAL A 453 -25.33 -5.02 12.34
C VAL A 453 -25.31 -6.54 12.25
N ASN A 454 -26.26 -7.16 11.51
CA ASN A 454 -26.23 -8.59 11.22
C ASN A 454 -24.91 -8.98 10.53
N GLY A 455 -24.43 -8.16 9.57
CA GLY A 455 -23.12 -8.36 8.95
C GLY A 455 -21.95 -8.31 9.95
N ALA A 456 -21.93 -7.31 10.83
CA ALA A 456 -20.90 -7.19 11.87
C ALA A 456 -20.89 -8.38 12.86
N LEU A 457 -22.06 -8.86 13.28
CA LEU A 457 -22.20 -10.05 14.12
C LEU A 457 -21.73 -11.32 13.41
N ASN A 458 -22.04 -11.47 12.12
CA ASN A 458 -21.59 -12.61 11.32
C ASN A 458 -20.08 -12.58 11.07
N ILE A 459 -19.46 -11.43 10.88
CA ILE A 459 -18.00 -11.26 10.80
C ILE A 459 -17.36 -11.76 12.09
N MET A 460 -17.90 -11.38 13.25
CA MET A 460 -17.42 -11.81 14.54
C MET A 460 -17.60 -13.33 14.71
N ARG A 461 -18.77 -13.90 14.33
CA ARG A 461 -19.05 -15.34 14.37
C ARG A 461 -18.09 -16.13 13.48
N LYS A 462 -17.82 -15.65 12.26
CA LYS A 462 -16.93 -16.32 11.30
C LYS A 462 -15.48 -16.35 11.77
N CYS A 463 -15.06 -15.38 12.59
CA CYS A 463 -13.71 -15.35 13.18
C CYS A 463 -13.49 -16.47 14.22
N ASN A 464 -14.55 -16.96 14.86
CA ASN A 464 -14.57 -18.12 15.77
C ASN A 464 -13.51 -18.09 16.88
N ILE A 465 -13.18 -16.91 17.42
CA ILE A 465 -12.18 -16.77 18.51
C ILE A 465 -12.80 -16.73 19.91
N VAL A 466 -14.14 -16.65 20.01
CA VAL A 466 -14.87 -16.64 21.27
C VAL A 466 -16.26 -17.22 21.08
N SER A 467 -16.82 -17.80 22.17
CA SER A 467 -18.23 -18.20 22.19
C SER A 467 -19.14 -16.99 22.19
N LEU A 468 -20.12 -16.97 21.28
CA LEU A 468 -21.13 -15.91 21.18
C LEU A 468 -22.47 -16.33 21.79
N ARG A 469 -22.52 -17.44 22.55
CA ARG A 469 -23.74 -18.03 23.08
C ARG A 469 -24.58 -17.03 23.86
N ALA A 470 -23.94 -16.20 24.67
CA ALA A 470 -24.62 -15.16 25.45
C ALA A 470 -25.32 -14.07 24.62
N LEU A 471 -24.91 -13.89 23.34
CA LEU A 471 -25.56 -12.93 22.44
C LEU A 471 -26.89 -13.42 21.89
N TYR A 472 -27.08 -14.74 21.77
CA TYR A 472 -28.32 -15.30 21.22
C TYR A 472 -29.51 -15.09 22.14
N ASP A 473 -29.26 -14.95 23.43
CA ASP A 473 -30.28 -14.72 24.46
C ASP A 473 -30.63 -13.24 24.64
N ARG A 474 -29.94 -12.33 23.94
CA ARG A 474 -30.11 -10.88 24.08
C ARG A 474 -30.96 -10.28 22.98
N GLY A 475 -31.88 -9.38 23.37
CA GLY A 475 -32.79 -8.70 22.46
C GLY A 475 -32.37 -7.31 21.99
N ASP A 476 -31.36 -6.71 22.61
CA ASP A 476 -31.01 -5.29 22.47
C ASP A 476 -29.96 -4.98 21.37
N VAL A 477 -29.49 -5.98 20.63
CA VAL A 477 -28.55 -5.79 19.52
C VAL A 477 -29.21 -5.45 18.18
N ASP A 478 -30.52 -5.29 18.15
CA ASP A 478 -31.28 -5.15 16.90
C ASP A 478 -31.25 -3.73 16.34
N THR A 479 -31.17 -2.73 17.23
CA THR A 479 -31.26 -1.30 16.86
C THR A 479 -29.97 -0.56 17.21
N PRO A 480 -29.16 -0.18 16.20
CA PRO A 480 -27.91 0.50 16.44
C PRO A 480 -28.07 2.00 16.74
N VAL A 481 -27.20 2.52 17.61
CA VAL A 481 -27.02 3.95 17.81
C VAL A 481 -26.38 4.57 16.58
N ARG A 482 -26.97 5.63 16.03
CA ARG A 482 -26.45 6.32 14.84
C ARG A 482 -25.48 7.44 15.23
N ILE A 483 -24.25 7.31 14.77
CA ILE A 483 -23.17 8.27 14.99
C ILE A 483 -23.00 9.14 13.76
N ARG A 484 -23.03 10.46 13.96
CA ARG A 484 -22.70 11.45 12.93
C ARG A 484 -21.27 11.94 13.15
N ILE A 485 -20.44 11.83 12.12
CA ILE A 485 -19.09 12.38 12.11
C ILE A 485 -19.13 13.65 11.28
N ALA A 486 -18.81 14.78 11.93
CA ALA A 486 -18.75 16.10 11.31
C ALA A 486 -17.33 16.38 10.76
#